data_722dea67c21ecdbd3b556bafe76cdb87
#
_entry.id   722dea67c21ecdbd3b556bafe76cdb87
#
_cell.length_a   1.000
_cell.length_b   1.000
_cell.length_c   1.000
_cell.angle_alpha   90.00
_cell.angle_beta   90.00
_cell.angle_gamma   90.00
#
_symmetry.space_group_name_H-M   'P 1'
#
loop_
_entity.id
_entity.type
_entity.pdbx_description
1 polymer ?
#
loop_
_entity_poly.entity_id
_entity_poly.type
_entity_poly.pdbx_seq_one_letter_code
_entity_poly.pdbx_strand_id
1 'polypeptide(L)'
;DLLSLSITPSYLRDIGFISEQEAEASKENAIGLLMKQALEGVVAVPWTLMLDKWRMAVFDGSLSEDELNDYWWELREKYQGVASPIERSDDAFDPGAKYHIPGNTPYTRYYLARVLQYQFHEALCQNMVSDGDLHECSIYADEEAGVRLRNMLSIGQSKPWPDALEQITGQRTLTGKSLLNYYAPLKEWLDQQNEGRVCGW
;
A
#
# COMPACT_ATOMS: atom_id res chain seq x y z
N ASP A 1 0.63 1.53 9.72
CA ASP A 1 0.83 2.00 8.35
C ASP A 1 0.41 3.46 8.17
N LEU A 2 -0.81 3.89 8.57
CA LEU A 2 -1.23 5.30 8.46
C LEU A 2 -0.22 6.27 9.11
N LEU A 3 0.17 6.00 10.34
CA LEU A 3 1.09 6.88 11.08
C LEU A 3 2.49 6.94 10.45
N SER A 4 2.92 5.90 9.74
CA SER A 4 4.21 5.92 9.05
C SER A 4 4.26 6.91 7.89
N LEU A 5 3.12 7.24 7.27
CA LEU A 5 3.04 8.28 6.25
C LEU A 5 3.28 9.69 6.80
N SER A 6 3.08 9.88 8.11
CA SER A 6 3.35 11.14 8.81
C SER A 6 4.78 11.31 9.31
N ILE A 7 5.65 10.31 9.08
CA ILE A 7 7.09 10.41 9.37
C ILE A 7 7.78 11.13 8.21
N THR A 8 7.53 12.44 8.13
CA THR A 8 8.08 13.32 7.09
C THR A 8 9.41 13.94 7.55
N PRO A 9 10.22 14.49 6.65
CA PRO A 9 11.40 15.25 7.05
C PRO A 9 11.08 16.40 8.02
N SER A 10 9.97 17.10 7.81
CA SER A 10 9.52 18.16 8.71
C SER A 10 9.20 17.63 10.11
N TYR A 11 8.48 16.51 10.20
CA TYR A 11 8.22 15.85 11.48
C TYR A 11 9.51 15.46 12.21
N LEU A 12 10.45 14.83 11.51
CA LEU A 12 11.72 14.40 12.11
C LEU A 12 12.57 15.58 12.63
N ARG A 13 12.54 16.70 11.92
CA ARG A 13 13.14 17.98 12.35
C ARG A 13 12.45 18.49 13.62
N ASP A 14 11.13 18.56 13.63
CA ASP A 14 10.34 19.14 14.72
C ASP A 14 10.50 18.40 16.03
N ILE A 15 10.74 17.08 15.97
CA ILE A 15 11.09 16.27 17.17
C ILE A 15 12.59 16.27 17.48
N GLY A 16 13.42 16.99 16.71
CA GLY A 16 14.87 17.09 16.92
C GLY A 16 15.66 15.84 16.53
N PHE A 17 15.10 14.97 15.68
CA PHE A 17 15.76 13.74 15.22
C PHE A 17 16.75 14.02 14.08
N ILE A 18 16.48 15.00 13.24
CA ILE A 18 17.37 15.52 12.19
C ILE A 18 17.48 17.04 12.29
N SER A 19 18.55 17.59 11.74
CA SER A 19 18.77 19.03 11.63
C SER A 19 17.90 19.68 10.55
N GLU A 20 17.76 21.00 10.57
CA GLU A 20 17.11 21.78 9.51
C GLU A 20 17.74 21.51 8.13
N GLN A 21 19.08 21.47 8.08
CA GLN A 21 19.81 21.21 6.85
C GLN A 21 19.53 19.82 6.26
N GLU A 22 19.43 18.78 7.13
CA GLU A 22 19.08 17.43 6.71
C GLU A 22 17.62 17.34 6.25
N ALA A 23 16.72 18.08 6.90
CA ALA A 23 15.31 18.13 6.48
C ALA A 23 15.17 18.76 5.09
N GLU A 24 15.87 19.85 4.83
CA GLU A 24 15.85 20.54 3.54
C GLU A 24 16.45 19.66 2.41
N ALA A 25 17.61 19.04 2.67
CA ALA A 25 18.20 18.08 1.74
C ALA A 25 17.29 16.88 1.44
N SER A 26 16.48 16.45 2.43
CA SER A 26 15.50 15.38 2.25
C SER A 26 14.33 15.80 1.37
N LYS A 27 13.88 17.05 1.46
CA LYS A 27 12.85 17.62 0.56
C LYS A 27 13.35 17.72 -0.87
N GLU A 28 14.59 18.18 -1.08
CA GLU A 28 15.22 18.20 -2.41
C GLU A 28 15.27 16.80 -3.04
N ASN A 29 15.31 15.73 -2.22
CA ASN A 29 15.29 14.33 -2.65
C ASN A 29 13.92 13.67 -2.50
N ALA A 30 12.82 14.40 -2.54
CA ALA A 30 11.47 13.89 -2.32
C ALA A 30 11.10 12.73 -3.28
N ILE A 31 11.48 12.81 -4.54
CA ILE A 31 11.26 11.74 -5.54
C ILE A 31 11.98 10.45 -5.14
N GLY A 32 13.22 10.54 -4.64
CA GLY A 32 13.97 9.38 -4.15
C GLY A 32 13.30 8.72 -2.95
N LEU A 33 12.76 9.51 -2.02
CA LEU A 33 12.01 9.00 -0.86
C LEU A 33 10.70 8.35 -1.29
N LEU A 34 9.93 8.98 -2.19
CA LEU A 34 8.71 8.42 -2.76
C LEU A 34 8.97 7.12 -3.53
N MET A 35 10.06 7.05 -4.30
CA MET A 35 10.48 5.84 -5.01
C MET A 35 10.74 4.69 -4.03
N LYS A 36 11.50 4.94 -2.96
CA LYS A 36 11.75 3.95 -1.92
C LYS A 36 10.45 3.45 -1.29
N GLN A 37 9.56 4.34 -0.92
CA GLN A 37 8.25 3.98 -0.36
C GLN A 37 7.37 3.20 -1.35
N ALA A 38 7.40 3.57 -2.64
CA ALA A 38 6.65 2.88 -3.68
C ALA A 38 7.15 1.46 -3.91
N LEU A 39 8.47 1.23 -3.91
CA LEU A 39 9.07 -0.10 -4.04
C LEU A 39 8.66 -1.05 -2.90
N GLU A 40 8.35 -0.53 -1.73
CA GLU A 40 7.84 -1.32 -0.60
C GLU A 40 6.31 -1.39 -0.58
N GLY A 41 5.64 -0.27 -0.82
CA GLY A 41 4.20 -0.11 -0.63
C GLY A 41 3.36 -0.49 -1.85
N VAL A 42 3.68 0.07 -3.02
CA VAL A 42 2.90 -0.15 -4.25
C VAL A 42 3.12 -1.56 -4.78
N VAL A 43 4.38 -2.05 -4.77
CA VAL A 43 4.72 -3.40 -5.24
C VAL A 43 4.05 -4.50 -4.40
N ALA A 44 3.76 -4.23 -3.12
CA ALA A 44 3.05 -5.17 -2.27
C ALA A 44 1.57 -5.35 -2.66
N VAL A 45 0.94 -4.38 -3.35
CA VAL A 45 -0.48 -4.42 -3.72
C VAL A 45 -0.81 -5.61 -4.62
N PRO A 46 -0.15 -5.80 -5.79
CA PRO A 46 -0.40 -6.97 -6.64
C PRO A 46 -0.02 -8.29 -5.96
N TRP A 47 1.01 -8.33 -5.11
CA TRP A 47 1.36 -9.51 -4.32
C TRP A 47 0.22 -9.93 -3.39
N THR A 48 -0.36 -9.00 -2.65
CA THR A 48 -1.45 -9.31 -1.71
C THR A 48 -2.71 -9.77 -2.43
N LEU A 49 -2.99 -9.23 -3.62
CA LEU A 49 -4.12 -9.62 -4.44
C LEU A 49 -3.93 -11.03 -5.04
N MET A 50 -2.77 -11.31 -5.65
CA MET A 50 -2.54 -12.58 -6.33
C MET A 50 -2.59 -13.77 -5.35
N LEU A 51 -2.12 -13.59 -4.12
CA LEU A 51 -2.09 -14.64 -3.12
C LEU A 51 -3.50 -15.15 -2.77
N ASP A 52 -4.44 -14.24 -2.53
CA ASP A 52 -5.83 -14.66 -2.24
C ASP A 52 -6.59 -15.07 -3.50
N LYS A 53 -6.21 -14.60 -4.70
CA LYS A 53 -6.73 -15.16 -5.96
C LYS A 53 -6.35 -16.64 -6.10
N TRP A 54 -5.11 -16.98 -5.81
CA TRP A 54 -4.66 -18.37 -5.77
C TRP A 54 -5.46 -19.19 -4.74
N ARG A 55 -5.60 -18.71 -3.50
CA ARG A 55 -6.36 -19.37 -2.45
C ARG A 55 -7.81 -19.59 -2.80
N MET A 56 -8.46 -18.59 -3.39
CA MET A 56 -9.87 -18.70 -3.79
C MET A 56 -10.06 -19.75 -4.89
N ALA A 57 -9.15 -19.82 -5.86
CA ALA A 57 -9.20 -20.87 -6.90
C ALA A 57 -9.00 -22.29 -6.34
N VAL A 58 -8.21 -22.42 -5.26
CA VAL A 58 -8.13 -23.70 -4.52
C VAL A 58 -9.43 -24.01 -3.78
N PHE A 59 -10.03 -23.02 -3.10
CA PHE A 59 -11.20 -23.24 -2.26
C PHE A 59 -12.49 -23.46 -3.06
N ASP A 60 -12.61 -22.85 -4.24
CA ASP A 60 -13.79 -23.06 -5.11
C ASP A 60 -13.67 -24.30 -6.01
N GLY A 61 -12.51 -24.97 -5.97
CA GLY A 61 -12.27 -26.20 -6.74
C GLY A 61 -11.96 -25.97 -8.21
N SER A 62 -11.60 -24.73 -8.61
CA SER A 62 -11.21 -24.44 -9.99
C SER A 62 -9.81 -24.93 -10.35
N LEU A 63 -9.00 -25.32 -9.34
CA LEU A 63 -7.67 -25.91 -9.53
C LEU A 63 -7.64 -27.37 -9.04
N SER A 64 -7.07 -28.24 -9.87
CA SER A 64 -6.65 -29.56 -9.45
C SER A 64 -5.34 -29.53 -8.66
N GLU A 65 -5.00 -30.62 -7.97
CA GLU A 65 -3.76 -30.71 -7.21
C GLU A 65 -2.52 -30.51 -8.09
N ASP A 66 -2.56 -30.99 -9.33
CA ASP A 66 -1.46 -30.92 -10.30
C ASP A 66 -1.22 -29.48 -10.82
N GLU A 67 -2.22 -28.59 -10.73
CA GLU A 67 -2.14 -27.22 -11.24
C GLU A 67 -1.73 -26.19 -10.20
N LEU A 68 -1.63 -26.58 -8.92
CA LEU A 68 -1.43 -25.63 -7.81
C LEU A 68 -0.16 -24.79 -7.95
N ASN A 69 0.94 -25.41 -8.34
CA ASN A 69 2.23 -24.70 -8.46
C ASN A 69 2.33 -23.89 -9.74
N ASP A 70 1.83 -24.41 -10.85
CA ASP A 70 1.84 -23.72 -12.14
C ASP A 70 0.99 -22.46 -12.09
N TYR A 71 -0.22 -22.54 -11.54
CA TYR A 71 -1.09 -21.39 -11.38
C TYR A 71 -0.49 -20.33 -10.43
N TRP A 72 0.26 -20.75 -9.41
CA TRP A 72 1.00 -19.82 -8.55
C TRP A 72 1.99 -19.00 -9.37
N TRP A 73 2.78 -19.63 -10.24
CA TRP A 73 3.76 -18.94 -11.06
C TRP A 73 3.12 -18.12 -12.18
N GLU A 74 2.01 -18.57 -12.76
CA GLU A 74 1.21 -17.77 -13.69
C GLU A 74 0.76 -16.45 -13.03
N LEU A 75 0.23 -16.52 -11.82
CA LEU A 75 -0.19 -15.33 -11.09
C LEU A 75 1.01 -14.44 -10.70
N ARG A 76 2.15 -15.02 -10.34
CA ARG A 76 3.40 -14.29 -10.07
C ARG A 76 3.86 -13.50 -11.28
N GLU A 77 3.90 -14.13 -12.42
CA GLU A 77 4.25 -13.47 -13.69
C GLU A 77 3.25 -12.38 -14.04
N LYS A 78 1.97 -12.71 -14.05
CA LYS A 78 0.89 -11.79 -14.42
C LYS A 78 0.81 -10.53 -13.55
N TYR A 79 0.94 -10.67 -12.23
CA TYR A 79 0.72 -9.57 -11.30
C TYR A 79 2.00 -8.89 -10.83
N GLN A 80 3.14 -9.51 -10.97
CA GLN A 80 4.41 -9.01 -10.46
C GLN A 80 5.55 -9.01 -11.48
N GLY A 81 5.38 -9.64 -12.65
CA GLY A 81 6.46 -9.82 -13.62
C GLY A 81 7.59 -10.72 -13.11
N VAL A 82 7.28 -11.67 -12.23
CA VAL A 82 8.26 -12.55 -11.60
C VAL A 82 8.05 -13.98 -12.07
N ALA A 83 8.95 -14.47 -12.90
CA ALA A 83 9.03 -15.87 -13.33
C ALA A 83 9.76 -16.74 -12.31
N SER A 84 9.54 -18.06 -12.37
CA SER A 84 10.33 -19.01 -11.58
C SER A 84 11.80 -18.93 -11.96
N PRO A 85 12.74 -18.82 -10.99
CA PRO A 85 14.17 -18.71 -11.27
C PRO A 85 14.81 -20.02 -11.75
N ILE A 86 14.11 -21.14 -11.56
CA ILE A 86 14.54 -22.48 -11.98
C ILE A 86 13.32 -23.27 -12.44
N GLU A 87 13.52 -24.31 -13.22
CA GLU A 87 12.49 -25.29 -13.54
C GLU A 87 11.98 -25.97 -12.26
N ARG A 88 10.67 -26.13 -12.15
CA ARG A 88 10.02 -26.78 -11.01
C ARG A 88 9.65 -28.22 -11.34
N SER A 89 9.86 -29.12 -10.39
CA SER A 89 9.36 -30.48 -10.50
C SER A 89 7.85 -30.55 -10.25
N ASP A 90 7.23 -31.63 -10.71
CA ASP A 90 5.80 -31.89 -10.52
C ASP A 90 5.40 -31.96 -9.03
N ASP A 91 6.35 -32.30 -8.14
CA ASP A 91 6.15 -32.36 -6.68
C ASP A 91 6.35 -30.99 -5.99
N ALA A 92 6.66 -29.93 -6.72
CA ALA A 92 6.94 -28.61 -6.13
C ALA A 92 5.64 -27.96 -5.63
N PHE A 93 5.72 -27.36 -4.45
CA PHE A 93 4.61 -26.61 -3.85
C PHE A 93 5.11 -25.27 -3.26
N ASP A 94 5.49 -24.36 -4.15
CA ASP A 94 6.03 -23.05 -3.78
C ASP A 94 5.05 -22.17 -2.97
N PRO A 95 3.71 -22.21 -3.21
CA PRO A 95 2.74 -21.51 -2.35
C PRO A 95 2.89 -21.83 -0.87
N GLY A 96 3.26 -23.08 -0.54
CA GLY A 96 3.45 -23.54 0.84
C GLY A 96 4.58 -22.85 1.60
N ALA A 97 5.54 -22.25 0.91
CA ALA A 97 6.61 -21.45 1.54
C ALA A 97 6.10 -20.15 2.15
N LYS A 98 4.93 -19.67 1.74
CA LYS A 98 4.30 -18.48 2.33
C LYS A 98 3.47 -18.87 3.55
N TYR A 99 3.92 -18.50 4.75
CA TYR A 99 3.28 -18.84 6.03
C TYR A 99 1.73 -18.74 6.03
N HIS A 100 1.18 -17.69 5.37
CA HIS A 100 -0.27 -17.45 5.34
C HIS A 100 -1.06 -18.53 4.57
N ILE A 101 -0.41 -19.29 3.72
CA ILE A 101 -1.04 -20.41 3.00
C ILE A 101 -1.26 -21.59 3.96
N PRO A 102 -0.23 -22.26 4.52
CA PRO A 102 -0.42 -23.33 5.46
C PRO A 102 -1.08 -22.88 6.77
N GLY A 103 -0.87 -21.64 7.18
CA GLY A 103 -1.52 -21.03 8.35
C GLY A 103 -2.97 -20.62 8.12
N ASN A 104 -3.52 -20.85 6.93
CA ASN A 104 -4.89 -20.51 6.54
C ASN A 104 -5.32 -19.09 6.93
N THR A 105 -4.44 -18.11 6.72
CA THR A 105 -4.69 -16.71 7.08
C THR A 105 -5.04 -15.89 5.84
N PRO A 106 -6.25 -15.28 5.76
CA PRO A 106 -6.64 -14.43 4.64
C PRO A 106 -5.66 -13.28 4.42
N TYR A 107 -5.33 -12.99 3.17
CA TYR A 107 -4.30 -12.01 2.82
C TYR A 107 -4.84 -10.71 2.23
N THR A 108 -6.04 -10.71 1.66
CA THR A 108 -6.72 -9.51 1.12
C THR A 108 -6.81 -8.37 2.14
N ARG A 109 -6.84 -8.67 3.44
CA ARG A 109 -6.82 -7.64 4.49
C ARG A 109 -5.62 -6.70 4.40
N TYR A 110 -4.48 -7.18 3.94
CA TYR A 110 -3.28 -6.35 3.73
C TYR A 110 -3.42 -5.44 2.50
N TYR A 111 -4.08 -5.93 1.44
CA TYR A 111 -4.45 -5.11 0.30
C TYR A 111 -5.36 -3.97 0.72
N LEU A 112 -6.44 -4.27 1.45
CA LEU A 112 -7.39 -3.27 1.94
C LEU A 112 -6.70 -2.26 2.87
N ALA A 113 -5.86 -2.72 3.78
CA ALA A 113 -5.11 -1.86 4.69
C ALA A 113 -4.17 -0.91 3.94
N ARG A 114 -3.51 -1.38 2.88
CA ARG A 114 -2.64 -0.55 2.02
C ARG A 114 -3.42 0.57 1.33
N VAL A 115 -4.60 0.30 0.83
CA VAL A 115 -5.44 1.32 0.18
C VAL A 115 -6.02 2.28 1.21
N LEU A 116 -6.55 1.75 2.33
CA LEU A 116 -7.18 2.54 3.39
C LEU A 116 -6.21 3.53 4.05
N GLN A 117 -4.95 3.17 4.24
CA GLN A 117 -3.98 4.08 4.86
C GLN A 117 -3.83 5.40 4.11
N TYR A 118 -3.83 5.36 2.76
CA TYR A 118 -3.76 6.57 1.94
C TYR A 118 -5.06 7.36 1.96
N GLN A 119 -6.20 6.66 1.96
CA GLN A 119 -7.51 7.32 2.04
C GLN A 119 -7.70 8.03 3.39
N PHE A 120 -7.24 7.43 4.48
CA PHE A 120 -7.23 8.07 5.79
C PHE A 120 -6.25 9.25 5.84
N HIS A 121 -5.05 9.06 5.29
CA HIS A 121 -4.03 10.10 5.28
C HIS A 121 -4.50 11.34 4.53
N GLU A 122 -5.00 11.17 3.29
CA GLU A 122 -5.54 12.27 2.49
C GLU A 122 -6.66 13.02 3.23
N ALA A 123 -7.61 12.27 3.83
CA ALA A 123 -8.71 12.87 4.57
C ALA A 123 -8.27 13.65 5.81
N LEU A 124 -7.23 13.19 6.50
CA LEU A 124 -6.69 13.86 7.69
C LEU A 124 -5.83 15.07 7.31
N CYS A 125 -5.18 15.04 6.15
CA CYS A 125 -4.31 16.08 5.64
C CYS A 125 -5.02 17.17 4.82
N GLN A 126 -6.30 17.04 4.55
CA GLN A 126 -7.06 17.84 3.58
C GLN A 126 -6.90 19.38 3.73
N ASN A 127 -6.66 19.89 4.94
CA ASN A 127 -6.51 21.31 5.23
C ASN A 127 -5.05 21.69 5.60
N MET A 128 -4.10 20.78 5.50
CA MET A 128 -2.74 20.97 6.01
C MET A 128 -1.72 21.24 4.90
N VAL A 129 -1.99 20.76 3.70
CA VAL A 129 -1.05 20.87 2.55
C VAL A 129 -1.79 21.30 1.30
N SER A 130 -1.04 21.86 0.35
CA SER A 130 -1.52 22.19 -0.98
C SER A 130 -1.75 20.91 -1.80
N ASP A 131 -2.54 21.02 -2.87
CA ASP A 131 -2.72 19.93 -3.84
C ASP A 131 -1.35 19.51 -4.42
N GLY A 132 -1.07 18.22 -4.36
CA GLY A 132 0.19 17.62 -4.85
C GLY A 132 1.24 17.33 -3.77
N ASP A 133 1.12 17.90 -2.58
CA ASP A 133 2.12 17.77 -1.51
C ASP A 133 1.68 16.81 -0.40
N LEU A 134 0.74 15.90 -0.70
CA LEU A 134 0.19 14.98 0.27
C LEU A 134 1.26 14.11 0.97
N HIS A 135 2.35 13.82 0.28
CA HIS A 135 3.49 13.08 0.82
C HIS A 135 4.33 13.88 1.83
N GLU A 136 4.17 15.21 1.88
CA GLU A 136 4.82 16.07 2.86
C GLU A 136 3.98 16.31 4.11
N CYS A 137 2.72 15.85 4.11
CA CYS A 137 1.82 16.04 5.24
C CYS A 137 2.21 15.15 6.42
N SER A 138 2.23 15.76 7.60
CA SER A 138 2.28 15.05 8.88
C SER A 138 1.08 15.43 9.74
N ILE A 139 0.38 14.43 10.28
CA ILE A 139 -0.68 14.62 11.26
C ILE A 139 -0.15 14.70 12.69
N TYR A 140 1.15 14.79 12.86
CA TYR A 140 1.78 14.92 14.17
C TYR A 140 1.35 16.22 14.86
N ALA A 141 0.97 16.10 16.13
CA ALA A 141 0.49 17.20 16.97
C ALA A 141 -0.77 17.91 16.45
N ASP A 142 -1.46 17.38 15.44
CA ASP A 142 -2.75 17.89 14.98
C ASP A 142 -3.90 17.33 15.84
N GLU A 143 -4.52 18.22 16.62
CA GLU A 143 -5.59 17.83 17.56
C GLU A 143 -6.85 17.40 16.82
N GLU A 144 -7.18 18.00 15.68
CA GLU A 144 -8.37 17.65 14.89
C GLU A 144 -8.22 16.26 14.28
N ALA A 145 -7.09 15.95 13.67
CA ALA A 145 -6.77 14.61 13.18
C ALA A 145 -6.85 13.58 14.32
N GLY A 146 -6.33 13.92 15.50
CA GLY A 146 -6.40 13.08 16.70
C GLY A 146 -7.85 12.82 17.16
N VAL A 147 -8.73 13.82 17.13
CA VAL A 147 -10.15 13.67 17.46
C VAL A 147 -10.86 12.79 16.43
N ARG A 148 -10.64 13.00 15.13
CA ARG A 148 -11.23 12.19 14.06
C ARG A 148 -10.81 10.73 14.15
N LEU A 149 -9.52 10.45 14.37
CA LEU A 149 -9.01 9.10 14.60
C LEU A 149 -9.65 8.44 15.83
N ARG A 150 -9.73 9.15 16.96
CA ARG A 150 -10.34 8.63 18.19
C ARG A 150 -11.81 8.30 17.98
N ASN A 151 -12.56 9.15 17.30
CA ASN A 151 -13.97 8.94 17.01
C ASN A 151 -14.18 7.69 16.13
N MET A 152 -13.36 7.49 15.10
CA MET A 152 -13.41 6.28 14.29
C MET A 152 -13.04 5.03 15.10
N LEU A 153 -11.94 5.06 15.85
CA LEU A 153 -11.48 3.91 16.63
C LEU A 153 -12.45 3.51 17.74
N SER A 154 -13.17 4.48 18.34
CA SER A 154 -14.14 4.22 19.39
C SER A 154 -15.39 3.44 18.92
N ILE A 155 -15.64 3.39 17.61
CA ILE A 155 -16.69 2.55 17.03
C ILE A 155 -16.37 1.05 17.27
N GLY A 156 -15.08 0.67 17.24
CA GLY A 156 -14.65 -0.70 17.34
C GLY A 156 -15.35 -1.59 16.32
N GLN A 157 -15.97 -2.68 16.78
CA GLN A 157 -16.76 -3.60 15.95
C GLN A 157 -18.28 -3.43 16.13
N SER A 158 -18.73 -2.31 16.73
CA SER A 158 -20.14 -2.07 17.00
C SER A 158 -20.95 -1.69 15.75
N LYS A 159 -20.27 -1.32 14.67
CA LYS A 159 -20.89 -0.94 13.38
C LYS A 159 -20.12 -1.58 12.21
N PRO A 160 -20.75 -1.67 11.03
CA PRO A 160 -20.06 -2.08 9.80
C PRO A 160 -18.88 -1.17 9.47
N TRP A 161 -17.82 -1.72 8.89
CA TRP A 161 -16.60 -0.96 8.54
C TRP A 161 -16.83 0.28 7.66
N PRO A 162 -17.85 0.35 6.74
CA PRO A 162 -18.11 1.58 5.99
C PRO A 162 -18.50 2.76 6.87
N ASP A 163 -19.12 2.52 8.04
CA ASP A 163 -19.47 3.57 8.99
C ASP A 163 -18.20 4.13 9.66
N ALA A 164 -17.22 3.27 9.94
CA ALA A 164 -15.92 3.71 10.45
C ALA A 164 -15.13 4.51 9.40
N LEU A 165 -15.17 4.07 8.14
CA LEU A 165 -14.55 4.79 7.02
C LEU A 165 -15.17 6.18 6.86
N GLU A 166 -16.49 6.28 6.91
CA GLU A 166 -17.23 7.54 6.79
C GLU A 166 -16.87 8.55 7.89
N GLN A 167 -16.64 8.08 9.13
CA GLN A 167 -16.26 8.95 10.25
C GLN A 167 -14.93 9.69 10.00
N ILE A 168 -13.99 9.09 9.29
CA ILE A 168 -12.68 9.69 9.05
C ILE A 168 -12.57 10.36 7.68
N THR A 169 -13.28 9.82 6.66
CA THR A 169 -13.12 10.28 5.27
C THR A 169 -14.34 11.00 4.70
N GLY A 170 -15.49 10.91 5.34
CA GLY A 170 -16.75 11.34 4.77
C GLY A 170 -17.29 10.44 3.65
N GLN A 171 -16.63 9.29 3.39
CA GLN A 171 -16.97 8.37 2.31
C GLN A 171 -17.21 6.96 2.87
N ARG A 172 -18.11 6.21 2.23
CA ARG A 172 -18.45 4.83 2.64
C ARG A 172 -17.81 3.75 1.76
N THR A 173 -17.06 4.16 0.73
CA THR A 173 -16.47 3.26 -0.26
C THR A 173 -14.96 3.36 -0.26
N LEU A 174 -14.31 2.20 -0.39
CA LEU A 174 -12.88 2.11 -0.61
C LEU A 174 -12.53 2.62 -2.02
N THR A 175 -11.49 3.43 -2.12
CA THR A 175 -10.97 3.92 -3.40
C THR A 175 -9.45 3.94 -3.42
N GLY A 176 -8.85 3.56 -4.57
CA GLY A 176 -7.41 3.68 -4.80
C GLY A 176 -6.95 5.10 -5.18
N LYS A 177 -7.89 6.06 -5.32
CA LYS A 177 -7.56 7.41 -5.76
C LYS A 177 -6.54 8.10 -4.83
N SER A 178 -6.71 7.96 -3.52
CA SER A 178 -5.82 8.58 -2.53
C SER A 178 -4.38 8.05 -2.60
N LEU A 179 -4.21 6.76 -2.91
CA LEU A 179 -2.89 6.17 -3.17
C LEU A 179 -2.26 6.81 -4.41
N LEU A 180 -3.03 6.95 -5.50
CA LEU A 180 -2.55 7.60 -6.73
C LEU A 180 -2.20 9.07 -6.49
N ASN A 181 -2.99 9.80 -5.71
CA ASN A 181 -2.72 11.19 -5.36
C ASN A 181 -1.43 11.32 -4.53
N TYR A 182 -1.20 10.43 -3.58
CA TYR A 182 0.01 10.42 -2.77
C TYR A 182 1.29 10.26 -3.60
N TYR A 183 1.25 9.38 -4.61
CA TYR A 183 2.38 9.13 -5.50
C TYR A 183 2.34 9.93 -6.80
N ALA A 184 1.45 10.91 -6.93
CA ALA A 184 1.33 11.71 -8.16
C ALA A 184 2.66 12.36 -8.61
N PRO A 185 3.47 12.98 -7.73
CA PRO A 185 4.76 13.54 -8.14
C PRO A 185 5.75 12.50 -8.66
N LEU A 186 5.79 11.32 -8.02
CA LEU A 186 6.62 10.21 -8.50
C LEU A 186 6.14 9.69 -9.85
N LYS A 187 4.82 9.56 -10.02
CA LYS A 187 4.26 9.10 -11.30
C LYS A 187 4.60 10.06 -12.43
N GLU A 188 4.45 11.35 -12.21
CA GLU A 188 4.81 12.38 -13.21
C GLU A 188 6.29 12.28 -13.59
N TRP A 189 7.18 12.16 -12.62
CA TRP A 189 8.61 11.99 -12.86
C TRP A 189 8.90 10.70 -13.65
N LEU A 190 8.25 9.56 -13.29
CA LEU A 190 8.41 8.30 -14.01
C LEU A 190 7.89 8.37 -15.45
N ASP A 191 6.77 9.03 -15.69
CA ASP A 191 6.23 9.23 -17.04
C ASP A 191 7.23 9.98 -17.93
N GLN A 192 7.88 11.03 -17.41
CA GLN A 192 8.93 11.76 -18.11
C GLN A 192 10.18 10.90 -18.36
N GLN A 193 10.65 10.13 -17.35
CA GLN A 193 11.83 9.27 -17.51
C GLN A 193 11.62 8.12 -18.49
N ASN A 194 10.38 7.67 -18.65
CA ASN A 194 10.02 6.54 -19.49
C ASN A 194 9.41 6.97 -20.83
N GLU A 195 9.46 8.25 -21.17
CA GLU A 195 8.95 8.73 -22.45
C GLU A 195 9.62 7.98 -23.62
N GLY A 196 8.80 7.42 -24.50
CA GLY A 196 9.26 6.60 -25.64
C GLY A 196 9.74 5.18 -25.31
N ARG A 197 9.65 4.74 -24.04
CA ARG A 197 9.97 3.37 -23.63
C ARG A 197 8.72 2.51 -23.54
N VAL A 198 8.87 1.23 -23.87
CA VAL A 198 7.85 0.21 -23.58
C VAL A 198 8.13 -0.30 -22.16
N CYS A 199 7.19 -0.09 -21.26
CA CYS A 199 7.28 -0.53 -19.87
C CYS A 199 6.29 -1.67 -19.63
N GLY A 200 6.69 -2.63 -18.78
CA GLY A 200 5.89 -3.81 -18.44
C GLY A 200 6.60 -5.10 -18.82
N TRP A 201 5.87 -6.22 -18.64
CA TRP A 201 6.34 -7.58 -18.89
C TRP A 201 5.31 -8.38 -19.68
#